data_266b40f6e669afadf0bfe73f319439d8
#
_entry.id   266b40f6e669afadf0bfe73f319439d8
#
_cell.length_a   1.000
_cell.length_b   1.000
_cell.length_c   1.000
_cell.angle_alpha   90.00
_cell.angle_beta   90.00
_cell.angle_gamma   90.00
#
_symmetry.space_group_name_H-M   'P 1'
#
loop_
_entity.id
_entity.type
_entity.pdbx_description
1 polymer ?
#
loop_
_entity_poly.entity_id
_entity_poly.type
_entity_poly.pdbx_seq_one_letter_code
_entity_poly.pdbx_strand_id
1 'polypeptide(L)'
;MDIVEIKGIKINSKLFSFVNEQIMPGTGLKSDVFWNNFAIAVEELAKKNKLLLKKRDEIQKKIDNWHKDNKDIKNNKEKYISFLKSINYIVKEKEDFKIGTSNVDEEIAKIAGPQLVVPVDNARYALNAANARWGSLYNSLYGTDAIEGKKTSAYDPIKGKKVINYVRDFFDKIVKIKGTSWKNITKIKIENEILTLYQDEKKYFLEDKSKFIGFSNNPDNPSSILIKNNNLHLEIVINKESEIGKIDLANISDVIMESAISTIMDNEDSVAAVDAEDKIRCYNNWLGIMKGTLETQVEKNGKKFIRKLNEDRIYNDPSGKKFHLHGRSLLLIRNVGHLMTSPSIILGDNSEIPEGIMDAFFTVMCALHDFKNKKNSRTGSVYIVKPKMHGPEEVAFTNEIFNKVEDI
;
A
#
# COMPACT_ATOMS: atom_id res chain seq x y z
N MET A 1 20.99 -4.70 29.89
CA MET A 1 20.76 -3.93 28.64
C MET A 1 21.39 -2.58 28.79
N ASP A 2 22.20 -2.16 27.85
CA ASP A 2 22.71 -0.80 27.84
C ASP A 2 21.61 0.20 27.59
N ILE A 3 21.54 1.24 28.41
CA ILE A 3 20.43 2.20 28.41
C ILE A 3 21.01 3.61 28.26
N VAL A 4 20.32 4.45 27.46
CA VAL A 4 20.57 5.89 27.40
C VAL A 4 19.41 6.58 28.09
N GLU A 5 19.70 7.45 29.05
CA GLU A 5 18.66 8.19 29.80
C GLU A 5 18.58 9.65 29.31
N ILE A 6 17.36 10.10 28.98
CA ILE A 6 17.09 11.46 28.53
C ILE A 6 15.78 11.95 29.17
N LYS A 7 15.84 13.04 29.92
CA LYS A 7 14.65 13.66 30.55
C LYS A 7 13.77 12.67 31.34
N GLY A 8 14.39 11.63 31.95
CA GLY A 8 13.69 10.65 32.76
C GLY A 8 13.19 9.42 31.99
N ILE A 9 13.20 9.41 30.67
CA ILE A 9 12.95 8.19 29.89
C ILE A 9 14.23 7.39 29.68
N LYS A 10 14.13 6.07 29.70
CA LYS A 10 15.23 5.13 29.51
C LYS A 10 15.08 4.42 28.16
N ILE A 11 15.99 4.66 27.26
CA ILE A 11 15.95 4.19 25.87
C ILE A 11 16.96 3.06 25.71
N ASN A 12 16.56 1.97 25.04
CA ASN A 12 17.49 0.91 24.63
C ASN A 12 18.60 1.51 23.76
N SER A 13 19.89 1.24 24.11
CA SER A 13 21.03 1.87 23.42
C SER A 13 21.11 1.54 21.92
N LYS A 14 20.74 0.30 21.52
CA LYS A 14 20.70 -0.08 20.10
C LYS A 14 19.65 0.73 19.32
N LEU A 15 18.47 0.93 19.91
CA LEU A 15 17.42 1.76 19.30
C LEU A 15 17.88 3.22 19.21
N PHE A 16 18.48 3.75 20.27
CA PHE A 16 19.03 5.11 20.28
C PHE A 16 20.08 5.31 19.18
N SER A 17 21.06 4.41 19.09
CA SER A 17 22.09 4.45 18.05
C SER A 17 21.49 4.33 16.64
N PHE A 18 20.56 3.39 16.44
CA PHE A 18 19.89 3.22 15.15
C PHE A 18 19.16 4.50 14.70
N VAL A 19 18.45 5.15 15.60
CA VAL A 19 17.74 6.41 15.27
C VAL A 19 18.73 7.51 14.90
N ASN A 20 19.79 7.70 15.70
CA ASN A 20 20.78 8.76 15.44
C ASN A 20 21.66 8.52 14.21
N GLU A 21 22.04 7.27 13.96
CA GLU A 21 23.03 6.95 12.93
C GLU A 21 22.39 6.57 11.59
N GLN A 22 21.16 6.05 11.62
CA GLN A 22 20.51 5.55 10.40
C GLN A 22 19.29 6.37 9.99
N ILE A 23 18.43 6.79 10.93
CA ILE A 23 17.20 7.52 10.58
C ILE A 23 17.47 9.01 10.44
N MET A 24 18.07 9.65 11.44
CA MET A 24 18.25 11.12 11.48
C MET A 24 19.10 11.71 10.35
N PRO A 25 20.21 11.08 9.90
CA PRO A 25 21.05 11.67 8.87
C PRO A 25 20.28 11.94 7.59
N GLY A 26 20.24 13.22 7.16
CA GLY A 26 19.54 13.68 5.97
C GLY A 26 18.11 14.19 6.19
N THR A 27 17.56 14.08 7.41
CA THR A 27 16.24 14.66 7.77
C THR A 27 16.28 16.14 8.13
N GLY A 28 17.44 16.66 8.51
CA GLY A 28 17.61 18.02 9.06
C GLY A 28 17.36 18.14 10.56
N LEU A 29 16.95 17.05 11.22
CA LEU A 29 16.72 17.03 12.67
C LEU A 29 18.04 17.01 13.44
N LYS A 30 18.08 17.70 14.60
CA LYS A 30 19.21 17.66 15.55
C LYS A 30 18.88 16.68 16.66
N SER A 31 19.80 15.78 16.95
CA SER A 31 19.60 14.69 17.91
C SER A 31 19.16 15.17 19.30
N ASP A 32 19.88 16.14 19.87
CA ASP A 32 19.58 16.69 21.19
C ASP A 32 18.21 17.34 21.26
N VAL A 33 17.83 18.11 20.22
CA VAL A 33 16.53 18.76 20.13
C VAL A 33 15.41 17.73 20.00
N PHE A 34 15.59 16.75 19.08
CA PHE A 34 14.61 15.70 18.88
C PHE A 34 14.35 14.91 20.16
N TRP A 35 15.39 14.34 20.77
CA TRP A 35 15.21 13.49 21.93
C TRP A 35 14.65 14.21 23.15
N ASN A 36 15.02 15.49 23.35
CA ASN A 36 14.44 16.30 24.42
C ASN A 36 12.94 16.54 24.22
N ASN A 37 12.53 16.89 23.00
CA ASN A 37 11.13 17.14 22.67
C ASN A 37 10.31 15.85 22.66
N PHE A 38 10.87 14.77 22.11
CA PHE A 38 10.27 13.43 22.11
C PHE A 38 9.98 12.96 23.55
N ALA A 39 10.96 13.07 24.46
CA ALA A 39 10.74 12.66 25.85
C ALA A 39 9.58 13.41 26.52
N ILE A 40 9.49 14.72 26.31
CA ILE A 40 8.39 15.55 26.84
C ILE A 40 7.05 15.12 26.23
N ALA A 41 6.99 14.99 24.91
CA ALA A 41 5.77 14.63 24.20
C ALA A 41 5.27 13.23 24.60
N VAL A 42 6.17 12.25 24.69
CA VAL A 42 5.80 10.87 25.05
C VAL A 42 5.24 10.78 26.47
N GLU A 43 5.85 11.45 27.43
CA GLU A 43 5.36 11.51 28.82
C GLU A 43 3.93 12.12 28.91
N GLU A 44 3.65 13.14 28.13
CA GLU A 44 2.32 13.76 28.06
C GLU A 44 1.31 12.81 27.41
N LEU A 45 1.65 12.27 26.23
CA LEU A 45 0.77 11.42 25.43
C LEU A 45 0.50 10.06 26.11
N ALA A 46 1.49 9.47 26.79
CA ALA A 46 1.33 8.21 27.50
C ALA A 46 0.28 8.29 28.62
N LYS A 47 0.24 9.42 29.35
CA LYS A 47 -0.78 9.64 30.38
C LYS A 47 -2.19 9.64 29.80
N LYS A 48 -2.40 10.31 28.66
CA LYS A 48 -3.70 10.34 27.96
C LYS A 48 -4.06 8.96 27.43
N ASN A 49 -3.10 8.23 26.81
CA ASN A 49 -3.29 6.87 26.35
C ASN A 49 -3.80 5.97 27.48
N LYS A 50 -3.16 6.03 28.65
CA LYS A 50 -3.56 5.25 29.84
C LYS A 50 -4.97 5.57 30.34
N LEU A 51 -5.38 6.84 30.28
CA LEU A 51 -6.76 7.24 30.62
C LEU A 51 -7.80 6.69 29.63
N LEU A 52 -7.51 6.70 28.33
CA LEU A 52 -8.39 6.16 27.29
C LEU A 52 -8.53 4.64 27.42
N LEU A 53 -7.44 3.91 27.70
CA LEU A 53 -7.48 2.48 27.96
C LEU A 53 -8.29 2.15 29.20
N LYS A 54 -8.11 2.90 30.29
CA LYS A 54 -8.96 2.75 31.48
C LYS A 54 -10.45 2.95 31.18
N LYS A 55 -10.78 3.93 30.33
CA LYS A 55 -12.16 4.13 29.87
C LYS A 55 -12.72 2.93 29.11
N ARG A 56 -11.91 2.26 28.26
CA ARG A 56 -12.31 1.00 27.61
C ARG A 56 -12.71 -0.04 28.64
N ASP A 57 -11.87 -0.25 29.66
CA ASP A 57 -12.10 -1.26 30.70
C ASP A 57 -13.36 -0.94 31.51
N GLU A 58 -13.62 0.34 31.81
CA GLU A 58 -14.84 0.76 32.50
C GLU A 58 -16.11 0.51 31.68
N ILE A 59 -16.06 0.79 30.37
CA ILE A 59 -17.17 0.52 29.45
C ILE A 59 -17.39 -0.99 29.33
N GLN A 60 -16.32 -1.77 29.15
CA GLN A 60 -16.39 -3.23 29.07
C GLN A 60 -17.06 -3.83 30.32
N LYS A 61 -16.65 -3.42 31.52
CA LYS A 61 -17.27 -3.87 32.78
C LYS A 61 -18.76 -3.56 32.84
N LYS A 62 -19.19 -2.38 32.39
CA LYS A 62 -20.62 -2.01 32.34
C LYS A 62 -21.37 -2.92 31.37
N ILE A 63 -20.83 -3.22 30.20
CA ILE A 63 -21.43 -4.08 29.19
C ILE A 63 -21.51 -5.53 29.73
N ASP A 64 -20.44 -6.04 30.32
CA ASP A 64 -20.40 -7.41 30.89
C ASP A 64 -21.44 -7.60 32.00
N ASN A 65 -21.57 -6.61 32.89
CA ASN A 65 -22.57 -6.66 33.94
C ASN A 65 -23.99 -6.63 33.38
N TRP A 66 -24.25 -5.76 32.39
CA TRP A 66 -25.56 -5.74 31.73
C TRP A 66 -25.92 -7.10 31.13
N HIS A 67 -24.97 -7.79 30.49
CA HIS A 67 -25.18 -9.11 29.88
C HIS A 67 -25.40 -10.22 30.93
N LYS A 68 -24.79 -10.12 32.11
CA LYS A 68 -25.04 -11.06 33.21
C LYS A 68 -26.48 -11.00 33.66
N ASP A 69 -27.04 -9.77 33.71
CA ASP A 69 -28.42 -9.54 34.19
C ASP A 69 -29.49 -9.70 33.09
N ASN A 70 -29.13 -9.67 31.84
CA ASN A 70 -30.02 -9.68 30.68
C ASN A 70 -29.60 -10.74 29.64
N LYS A 71 -29.88 -12.01 29.93
CA LYS A 71 -29.46 -13.15 29.08
C LYS A 71 -30.21 -13.26 27.75
N ASP A 72 -31.43 -12.72 27.65
CA ASP A 72 -32.25 -12.78 26.42
C ASP A 72 -32.18 -11.49 25.61
N ILE A 73 -31.04 -11.31 24.91
CA ILE A 73 -30.81 -10.13 24.07
C ILE A 73 -31.69 -10.11 22.83
N LYS A 74 -32.01 -11.28 22.26
CA LYS A 74 -32.80 -11.35 21.01
C LYS A 74 -34.17 -10.68 21.16
N ASN A 75 -34.79 -10.82 22.31
CA ASN A 75 -36.10 -10.23 22.63
C ASN A 75 -35.99 -8.83 23.29
N ASN A 76 -34.78 -8.40 23.66
CA ASN A 76 -34.54 -7.14 24.38
C ASN A 76 -33.61 -6.18 23.63
N LYS A 77 -33.56 -6.21 22.30
CA LYS A 77 -32.65 -5.43 21.49
C LYS A 77 -32.78 -3.90 21.73
N GLU A 78 -34.00 -3.38 21.83
CA GLU A 78 -34.22 -1.96 22.09
C GLU A 78 -33.72 -1.51 23.47
N LYS A 79 -33.93 -2.36 24.49
CA LYS A 79 -33.41 -2.12 25.82
C LYS A 79 -31.89 -2.10 25.85
N TYR A 80 -31.24 -3.00 25.09
CA TYR A 80 -29.78 -3.01 24.93
C TYR A 80 -29.27 -1.75 24.26
N ILE A 81 -29.87 -1.32 23.17
CA ILE A 81 -29.52 -0.07 22.46
C ILE A 81 -29.67 1.13 23.40
N SER A 82 -30.76 1.19 24.18
CA SER A 82 -30.99 2.25 25.16
C SER A 82 -29.91 2.28 26.24
N PHE A 83 -29.52 1.09 26.74
CA PHE A 83 -28.41 0.96 27.68
C PHE A 83 -27.08 1.44 27.07
N LEU A 84 -26.74 1.01 25.86
CA LEU A 84 -25.49 1.43 25.18
C LEU A 84 -25.44 2.95 24.96
N LYS A 85 -26.59 3.58 24.67
CA LYS A 85 -26.71 5.04 24.61
C LYS A 85 -26.50 5.69 25.98
N SER A 86 -27.06 5.11 27.05
CA SER A 86 -26.97 5.66 28.42
C SER A 86 -25.52 5.67 28.97
N ILE A 87 -24.69 4.74 28.53
CA ILE A 87 -23.26 4.68 28.91
C ILE A 87 -22.33 5.37 27.90
N ASN A 88 -22.89 6.09 26.92
CA ASN A 88 -22.16 6.76 25.83
C ASN A 88 -21.29 5.82 24.96
N TYR A 89 -21.66 4.53 24.87
CA TYR A 89 -21.06 3.63 23.90
C TYR A 89 -21.56 3.92 22.49
N ILE A 90 -22.87 4.07 22.32
CA ILE A 90 -23.46 4.61 21.10
C ILE A 90 -23.60 6.13 21.28
N VAL A 91 -22.85 6.87 20.51
CA VAL A 91 -22.87 8.34 20.52
C VAL A 91 -23.78 8.90 19.43
N LYS A 92 -24.25 10.14 19.60
CA LYS A 92 -25.06 10.81 18.58
C LYS A 92 -24.21 11.08 17.34
N GLU A 93 -24.79 10.78 16.18
CA GLU A 93 -24.21 11.15 14.90
C GLU A 93 -24.03 12.68 14.80
N LYS A 94 -22.88 13.11 14.31
CA LYS A 94 -22.59 14.53 14.08
C LYS A 94 -22.98 14.93 12.67
N GLU A 95 -22.96 16.24 12.42
CA GLU A 95 -23.18 16.79 11.08
C GLU A 95 -22.12 16.30 10.10
N ASP A 96 -22.51 16.20 8.82
CA ASP A 96 -21.60 15.83 7.72
C ASP A 96 -20.43 16.80 7.64
N PHE A 97 -19.25 16.26 7.35
CA PHE A 97 -18.04 17.04 7.17
C PHE A 97 -17.30 16.63 5.89
N LYS A 98 -16.45 17.49 5.40
CA LYS A 98 -15.53 17.20 4.29
C LYS A 98 -14.12 17.05 4.82
N ILE A 99 -13.40 16.07 4.25
CA ILE A 99 -11.97 15.91 4.53
C ILE A 99 -11.23 17.11 3.93
N GLY A 100 -10.49 17.84 4.77
CA GLY A 100 -9.77 19.06 4.40
C GLY A 100 -8.29 18.86 4.07
N THR A 101 -7.83 17.61 3.86
CA THR A 101 -6.43 17.32 3.51
C THR A 101 -6.08 17.79 2.11
N SER A 102 -4.84 18.24 1.92
CA SER A 102 -4.26 18.64 0.65
C SER A 102 -3.07 17.74 0.30
N ASN A 103 -2.52 17.88 -0.91
CA ASN A 103 -1.34 17.14 -1.36
C ASN A 103 -1.50 15.62 -1.28
N VAL A 104 -2.70 15.12 -1.53
CA VAL A 104 -3.00 13.68 -1.50
C VAL A 104 -2.70 13.07 -2.87
N ASP A 105 -1.91 12.00 -2.90
CA ASP A 105 -1.60 11.25 -4.13
C ASP A 105 -2.88 10.62 -4.72
N GLU A 106 -2.91 10.48 -6.04
CA GLU A 106 -4.10 9.98 -6.75
C GLU A 106 -4.48 8.55 -6.35
N GLU A 107 -3.50 7.74 -5.97
CA GLU A 107 -3.68 6.38 -5.46
C GLU A 107 -4.57 6.32 -4.20
N ILE A 108 -4.62 7.40 -3.42
CA ILE A 108 -5.48 7.52 -2.24
C ILE A 108 -6.78 8.24 -2.59
N ALA A 109 -6.69 9.34 -3.40
CA ALA A 109 -7.81 10.25 -3.57
C ALA A 109 -8.75 9.89 -4.73
N LYS A 110 -8.26 9.21 -5.80
CA LYS A 110 -8.98 9.09 -7.08
C LYS A 110 -8.99 7.69 -7.68
N ILE A 111 -7.96 6.88 -7.41
CA ILE A 111 -7.80 5.57 -8.05
C ILE A 111 -8.42 4.49 -7.16
N ALA A 112 -9.54 3.93 -7.58
CA ALA A 112 -10.13 2.77 -6.93
C ALA A 112 -9.43 1.49 -7.42
N GLY A 113 -8.47 0.98 -6.66
CA GLY A 113 -7.70 -0.22 -7.00
C GLY A 113 -7.43 -1.10 -5.80
N PRO A 114 -6.93 -2.33 -6.02
CA PRO A 114 -6.59 -3.24 -4.94
C PRO A 114 -5.50 -2.69 -4.02
N GLN A 115 -5.59 -3.03 -2.74
CA GLN A 115 -4.61 -2.70 -1.72
C GLN A 115 -4.07 -3.98 -1.09
N LEU A 116 -2.76 -4.07 -0.90
CA LEU A 116 -2.11 -5.16 -0.18
C LEU A 116 -1.77 -4.73 1.25
N VAL A 117 -1.66 -5.73 2.14
CA VAL A 117 -1.09 -5.60 3.48
C VAL A 117 0.02 -6.63 3.61
N VAL A 118 1.18 -6.22 4.11
CA VAL A 118 2.37 -7.08 4.19
C VAL A 118 3.18 -6.76 5.45
N PRO A 119 3.74 -7.76 6.17
CA PRO A 119 4.59 -7.51 7.32
C PRO A 119 5.86 -6.77 6.90
N VAL A 120 6.15 -5.65 7.58
CA VAL A 120 7.31 -4.80 7.25
C VAL A 120 8.63 -5.37 7.76
N ASP A 121 8.61 -6.26 8.74
CA ASP A 121 9.79 -6.92 9.28
C ASP A 121 10.46 -7.89 8.30
N ASN A 122 9.74 -8.30 7.24
CA ASN A 122 10.24 -9.19 6.20
C ASN A 122 10.54 -8.42 4.90
N ALA A 123 11.80 -8.08 4.68
CA ALA A 123 12.25 -7.31 3.51
C ALA A 123 11.83 -7.93 2.16
N ARG A 124 11.86 -9.27 2.04
CA ARG A 124 11.44 -9.96 0.81
C ARG A 124 9.95 -9.79 0.53
N TYR A 125 9.11 -9.89 1.57
CA TYR A 125 7.67 -9.71 1.41
C TYR A 125 7.33 -8.24 1.13
N ALA A 126 7.97 -7.31 1.83
CA ALA A 126 7.80 -5.89 1.60
C ALA A 126 8.14 -5.49 0.16
N LEU A 127 9.30 -5.94 -0.35
CA LEU A 127 9.71 -5.69 -1.75
C LEU A 127 8.77 -6.34 -2.77
N ASN A 128 8.30 -7.57 -2.51
CA ASN A 128 7.35 -8.24 -3.40
C ASN A 128 6.05 -7.46 -3.51
N ALA A 129 5.49 -7.01 -2.38
CA ALA A 129 4.24 -6.27 -2.35
C ALA A 129 4.39 -4.87 -2.96
N ALA A 130 5.47 -4.15 -2.65
CA ALA A 130 5.76 -2.86 -3.27
C ALA A 130 5.84 -2.96 -4.81
N ASN A 131 6.44 -4.02 -5.33
CA ASN A 131 6.61 -4.27 -6.75
C ASN A 131 5.38 -4.90 -7.44
N ALA A 132 4.35 -5.26 -6.68
CA ALA A 132 3.14 -5.87 -7.21
C ALA A 132 2.16 -4.87 -7.85
N ARG A 133 2.58 -3.61 -8.03
CA ARG A 133 1.73 -2.64 -8.74
C ARG A 133 1.39 -3.11 -10.15
N TRP A 134 2.31 -3.74 -10.84
CA TRP A 134 2.11 -4.24 -12.19
C TRP A 134 2.18 -5.77 -12.22
N GLY A 135 1.11 -6.39 -12.68
CA GLY A 135 0.96 -7.84 -12.72
C GLY A 135 0.47 -8.34 -14.07
N SER A 136 0.95 -9.52 -14.47
CA SER A 136 0.47 -10.23 -15.67
C SER A 136 -0.93 -10.77 -15.45
N LEU A 137 -1.88 -10.31 -16.27
CA LEU A 137 -3.23 -10.85 -16.28
C LEU A 137 -3.26 -12.29 -16.83
N TYR A 138 -2.45 -12.59 -17.85
CA TYR A 138 -2.35 -13.94 -18.40
C TYR A 138 -1.88 -14.92 -17.35
N ASN A 139 -0.79 -14.60 -16.63
CA ASN A 139 -0.27 -15.47 -15.57
C ASN A 139 -1.27 -15.63 -14.42
N SER A 140 -1.97 -14.57 -14.05
CA SER A 140 -2.98 -14.64 -12.98
C SER A 140 -4.15 -15.54 -13.35
N LEU A 141 -4.67 -15.44 -14.57
CA LEU A 141 -5.75 -16.29 -15.07
C LEU A 141 -5.31 -17.74 -15.27
N TYR A 142 -4.09 -17.93 -15.82
CA TYR A 142 -3.57 -19.26 -16.11
C TYR A 142 -3.18 -20.01 -14.82
N GLY A 143 -2.57 -19.32 -13.85
CA GLY A 143 -2.01 -19.90 -12.62
C GLY A 143 -3.04 -20.19 -11.52
N THR A 144 -4.28 -19.71 -11.67
CA THR A 144 -5.36 -19.87 -10.69
C THR A 144 -6.50 -20.74 -11.23
N ASP A 145 -7.55 -20.90 -10.45
CA ASP A 145 -8.80 -21.58 -10.81
C ASP A 145 -9.83 -20.66 -11.49
N ALA A 146 -9.48 -19.39 -11.76
CA ALA A 146 -10.33 -18.44 -12.48
C ALA A 146 -10.71 -18.95 -13.89
N ILE A 147 -9.83 -19.70 -14.53
CA ILE A 147 -10.08 -20.41 -15.78
C ILE A 147 -9.96 -21.91 -15.54
N GLU A 148 -11.03 -22.63 -15.85
CA GLU A 148 -11.05 -24.09 -15.72
C GLU A 148 -9.96 -24.77 -16.57
N GLY A 149 -9.28 -25.72 -15.98
CA GLY A 149 -8.25 -26.54 -16.63
C GLY A 149 -7.46 -27.37 -15.63
N LYS A 150 -6.80 -28.41 -16.11
CA LYS A 150 -5.96 -29.26 -15.26
C LYS A 150 -4.71 -28.47 -14.83
N LYS A 151 -4.31 -28.64 -13.57
CA LYS A 151 -2.97 -28.22 -13.11
C LYS A 151 -1.95 -29.20 -13.68
N THR A 152 -1.18 -28.77 -14.66
CA THR A 152 -0.08 -29.54 -15.25
C THR A 152 1.25 -28.87 -14.93
N SER A 153 2.34 -29.61 -14.87
CA SER A 153 3.70 -29.06 -14.71
C SER A 153 4.22 -28.37 -15.99
N ALA A 154 3.64 -28.73 -17.15
CA ALA A 154 3.94 -28.13 -18.44
C ALA A 154 2.81 -27.19 -18.90
N TYR A 155 3.13 -26.32 -19.87
CA TYR A 155 2.14 -25.44 -20.48
C TYR A 155 1.03 -26.26 -21.16
N ASP A 156 -0.24 -25.93 -20.86
CA ASP A 156 -1.43 -26.49 -21.49
C ASP A 156 -1.98 -25.51 -22.54
N PRO A 157 -1.84 -25.80 -23.86
CA PRO A 157 -2.31 -24.91 -24.92
C PRO A 157 -3.84 -24.70 -24.90
N ILE A 158 -4.61 -25.68 -24.40
CA ILE A 158 -6.07 -25.58 -24.32
C ILE A 158 -6.45 -24.54 -23.26
N LYS A 159 -5.84 -24.61 -22.07
CA LYS A 159 -6.04 -23.60 -21.03
C LYS A 159 -5.51 -22.23 -21.47
N GLY A 160 -4.35 -22.18 -22.11
CA GLY A 160 -3.79 -20.96 -22.69
C GLY A 160 -4.73 -20.25 -23.66
N LYS A 161 -5.36 -21.02 -24.59
CA LYS A 161 -6.35 -20.48 -25.52
C LYS A 161 -7.60 -19.90 -24.80
N LYS A 162 -8.05 -20.58 -23.74
CA LYS A 162 -9.16 -20.06 -22.91
C LYS A 162 -8.80 -18.72 -22.26
N VAL A 163 -7.57 -18.60 -21.74
CA VAL A 163 -7.05 -17.35 -21.14
C VAL A 163 -7.02 -16.22 -22.17
N ILE A 164 -6.46 -16.46 -23.36
CA ILE A 164 -6.43 -15.50 -24.45
C ILE A 164 -7.84 -15.04 -24.80
N ASN A 165 -8.76 -15.97 -25.02
CA ASN A 165 -10.15 -15.65 -25.38
C ASN A 165 -10.84 -14.83 -24.28
N TYR A 166 -10.66 -15.20 -23.00
CA TYR A 166 -11.21 -14.45 -21.88
C TYR A 166 -10.74 -12.99 -21.89
N VAL A 167 -9.44 -12.77 -22.12
CA VAL A 167 -8.88 -11.41 -22.15
C VAL A 167 -9.37 -10.63 -23.38
N ARG A 168 -9.59 -11.27 -24.54
CA ARG A 168 -10.21 -10.61 -25.70
C ARG A 168 -11.66 -10.20 -25.43
N ASP A 169 -12.44 -11.08 -24.78
CA ASP A 169 -13.80 -10.76 -24.34
C ASP A 169 -13.82 -9.63 -23.27
N PHE A 170 -12.82 -9.60 -22.41
CA PHE A 170 -12.64 -8.50 -21.46
C PHE A 170 -12.33 -7.18 -22.18
N PHE A 171 -11.45 -7.17 -23.18
CA PHE A 171 -11.20 -5.96 -23.98
C PHE A 171 -12.43 -5.48 -24.74
N ASP A 172 -13.20 -6.39 -25.32
CA ASP A 172 -14.46 -6.02 -26.01
C ASP A 172 -15.47 -5.34 -25.07
N LYS A 173 -15.37 -5.57 -23.75
CA LYS A 173 -16.21 -4.89 -22.76
C LYS A 173 -15.67 -3.52 -22.36
N ILE A 174 -14.35 -3.40 -22.13
CA ILE A 174 -13.77 -2.20 -21.51
C ILE A 174 -13.10 -1.25 -22.51
N VAL A 175 -12.63 -1.74 -23.67
CA VAL A 175 -11.90 -1.00 -24.71
C VAL A 175 -12.45 -1.38 -26.10
N LYS A 176 -13.71 -1.11 -26.29
CA LYS A 176 -14.45 -1.51 -27.50
C LYS A 176 -13.84 -0.96 -28.77
N ILE A 177 -13.83 -1.79 -29.81
CA ILE A 177 -13.49 -1.41 -31.18
C ILE A 177 -14.78 -1.20 -31.97
N LYS A 178 -14.87 -0.10 -32.70
CA LYS A 178 -16.04 0.17 -33.54
C LYS A 178 -16.10 -0.81 -34.72
N GLY A 179 -17.13 -1.67 -34.73
CA GLY A 179 -17.46 -2.54 -35.87
C GLY A 179 -16.66 -3.85 -35.98
N THR A 180 -15.83 -4.20 -34.99
CA THR A 180 -15.17 -5.52 -34.90
C THR A 180 -14.85 -5.87 -33.45
N SER A 181 -14.27 -7.04 -33.21
CA SER A 181 -13.82 -7.54 -31.92
C SER A 181 -12.30 -7.59 -31.85
N TRP A 182 -11.75 -7.47 -30.63
CA TRP A 182 -10.33 -7.71 -30.37
C TRP A 182 -9.86 -9.11 -30.79
N LYS A 183 -10.76 -10.08 -30.89
CA LYS A 183 -10.47 -11.44 -31.38
C LYS A 183 -10.04 -11.49 -32.84
N ASN A 184 -10.44 -10.48 -33.64
CA ASN A 184 -10.21 -10.44 -35.07
C ASN A 184 -9.01 -9.56 -35.46
N ILE A 185 -8.38 -8.89 -34.51
CA ILE A 185 -7.24 -7.99 -34.79
C ILE A 185 -6.00 -8.79 -35.13
N THR A 186 -5.38 -8.44 -36.26
CA THR A 186 -4.17 -9.08 -36.79
C THR A 186 -2.91 -8.23 -36.69
N LYS A 187 -3.08 -6.88 -36.53
CA LYS A 187 -1.94 -5.95 -36.43
C LYS A 187 -2.32 -4.69 -35.68
N ILE A 188 -1.35 -4.13 -34.97
CA ILE A 188 -1.51 -2.91 -34.16
C ILE A 188 -0.43 -1.91 -34.56
N LYS A 189 -0.82 -0.65 -34.81
CA LYS A 189 0.05 0.49 -35.13
C LYS A 189 -0.45 1.76 -34.48
N ILE A 190 0.42 2.75 -34.38
CA ILE A 190 0.06 4.14 -34.08
C ILE A 190 0.26 4.95 -35.37
N GLU A 191 -0.82 5.49 -35.90
CA GLU A 191 -0.79 6.29 -37.12
C GLU A 191 -1.42 7.66 -36.85
N ASN A 192 -0.70 8.73 -37.14
CA ASN A 192 -1.15 10.11 -36.89
C ASN A 192 -1.65 10.27 -35.43
N GLU A 193 -0.89 9.79 -34.47
CA GLU A 193 -1.20 9.85 -33.04
C GLU A 193 -2.44 9.01 -32.60
N ILE A 194 -2.97 8.17 -33.50
CA ILE A 194 -4.16 7.36 -33.25
C ILE A 194 -3.77 5.88 -33.22
N LEU A 195 -4.29 5.15 -32.21
CA LEU A 195 -4.21 3.70 -32.20
C LEU A 195 -5.02 3.14 -33.36
N THR A 196 -4.34 2.54 -34.33
CA THR A 196 -4.92 1.92 -35.51
C THR A 196 -4.81 0.40 -35.39
N LEU A 197 -5.95 -0.25 -35.46
CA LEU A 197 -6.09 -1.69 -35.33
C LEU A 197 -6.48 -2.28 -36.68
N TYR A 198 -5.84 -3.34 -37.07
CA TYR A 198 -6.08 -3.96 -38.37
C TYR A 198 -6.74 -5.33 -38.20
N GLN A 199 -7.71 -5.60 -39.02
CA GLN A 199 -8.19 -6.92 -39.34
C GLN A 199 -7.88 -7.12 -40.83
N ASP A 200 -6.85 -7.90 -41.10
CA ASP A 200 -6.19 -7.96 -42.42
C ASP A 200 -5.78 -6.56 -42.90
N GLU A 201 -6.26 -6.09 -44.06
CA GLU A 201 -5.98 -4.76 -44.61
C GLU A 201 -6.93 -3.67 -44.12
N LYS A 202 -8.02 -4.02 -43.41
CA LYS A 202 -9.05 -3.08 -42.99
C LYS A 202 -8.69 -2.44 -41.66
N LYS A 203 -8.80 -1.10 -41.60
CA LYS A 203 -8.51 -0.29 -40.42
C LYS A 203 -9.75 -0.15 -39.52
N TYR A 204 -9.49 -0.26 -38.20
CA TYR A 204 -10.47 -0.07 -37.14
C TYR A 204 -9.90 0.83 -36.04
N PHE A 205 -10.78 1.41 -35.25
CA PHE A 205 -10.44 2.34 -34.18
C PHE A 205 -11.23 2.03 -32.91
N LEU A 206 -10.72 2.45 -31.78
CA LEU A 206 -11.47 2.38 -30.53
C LEU A 206 -12.75 3.24 -30.64
N GLU A 207 -13.83 2.79 -30.02
CA GLU A 207 -15.04 3.61 -29.86
C GLU A 207 -14.73 4.88 -29.05
N ASP A 208 -13.98 4.72 -27.95
CA ASP A 208 -13.45 5.80 -27.14
C ASP A 208 -11.92 5.90 -27.33
N LYS A 209 -11.52 6.81 -28.21
CA LYS A 209 -10.09 7.01 -28.52
C LYS A 209 -9.28 7.54 -27.34
N SER A 210 -9.91 8.20 -26.37
CA SER A 210 -9.22 8.76 -25.19
C SER A 210 -8.65 7.69 -24.26
N LYS A 211 -9.08 6.44 -24.38
CA LYS A 211 -8.54 5.31 -23.62
C LYS A 211 -7.13 4.91 -24.05
N PHE A 212 -6.72 5.19 -25.27
CA PHE A 212 -5.34 5.00 -25.70
C PHE A 212 -4.50 6.19 -25.22
N ILE A 213 -3.52 5.93 -24.37
CA ILE A 213 -2.73 6.99 -23.75
C ILE A 213 -1.23 6.88 -24.03
N GLY A 214 -0.77 5.79 -24.64
CA GLY A 214 0.64 5.66 -24.94
C GLY A 214 1.06 4.32 -25.53
N PHE A 215 2.36 4.22 -25.82
CA PHE A 215 2.98 3.05 -26.41
C PHE A 215 4.46 2.96 -26.06
N SER A 216 5.08 1.82 -26.34
CA SER A 216 6.53 1.62 -26.23
C SER A 216 7.14 1.30 -27.59
N ASN A 217 8.38 1.76 -27.80
CA ASN A 217 9.17 1.61 -29.03
C ASN A 217 8.62 2.40 -30.24
N ASN A 218 8.65 1.79 -31.42
CA ASN A 218 8.31 2.42 -32.68
C ASN A 218 6.79 2.41 -32.93
N PRO A 219 6.16 3.51 -33.34
CA PRO A 219 4.74 3.56 -33.61
C PRO A 219 4.26 2.60 -34.72
N ASP A 220 5.12 2.30 -35.70
CA ASP A 220 4.81 1.31 -36.76
C ASP A 220 4.87 -0.15 -36.29
N ASN A 221 5.64 -0.43 -35.23
CA ASN A 221 5.79 -1.74 -34.62
C ASN A 221 5.98 -1.62 -33.11
N PRO A 222 4.93 -1.23 -32.40
CA PRO A 222 5.02 -1.03 -30.96
C PRO A 222 5.27 -2.36 -30.23
N SER A 223 6.11 -2.33 -29.19
CA SER A 223 6.29 -3.49 -28.30
C SER A 223 5.20 -3.58 -27.24
N SER A 224 4.51 -2.47 -27.00
CA SER A 224 3.29 -2.45 -26.19
C SER A 224 2.45 -1.21 -26.51
N ILE A 225 1.15 -1.31 -26.20
CA ILE A 225 0.22 -0.18 -26.14
C ILE A 225 -0.32 -0.04 -24.74
N LEU A 226 -0.53 1.19 -24.31
CA LEU A 226 -1.02 1.53 -22.98
C LEU A 226 -2.45 2.08 -23.05
N ILE A 227 -3.33 1.42 -22.35
CA ILE A 227 -4.75 1.76 -22.24
C ILE A 227 -5.05 2.24 -20.82
N LYS A 228 -5.93 3.23 -20.68
CA LYS A 228 -6.46 3.70 -19.39
C LYS A 228 -7.96 3.45 -19.33
N ASN A 229 -8.39 2.78 -18.25
CA ASN A 229 -9.81 2.54 -17.98
C ASN A 229 -10.08 2.67 -16.48
N ASN A 230 -11.07 3.47 -16.07
CA ASN A 230 -11.39 3.76 -14.66
C ASN A 230 -10.17 4.22 -13.85
N ASN A 231 -9.33 5.06 -14.44
CA ASN A 231 -8.04 5.52 -13.90
C ASN A 231 -6.97 4.44 -13.69
N LEU A 232 -7.21 3.20 -14.08
CA LEU A 232 -6.22 2.12 -14.05
C LEU A 232 -5.62 1.90 -15.43
N HIS A 233 -4.35 1.53 -15.46
CA HIS A 233 -3.62 1.30 -16.69
C HIS A 233 -3.50 -0.19 -17.01
N LEU A 234 -3.61 -0.50 -18.31
CA LEU A 234 -3.37 -1.82 -18.87
C LEU A 234 -2.36 -1.66 -20.00
N GLU A 235 -1.26 -2.40 -19.92
CA GLU A 235 -0.26 -2.49 -20.98
C GLU A 235 -0.49 -3.79 -21.77
N ILE A 236 -0.86 -3.69 -23.03
CA ILE A 236 -0.97 -4.82 -23.95
C ILE A 236 0.39 -5.04 -24.57
N VAL A 237 1.07 -6.11 -24.19
CA VAL A 237 2.44 -6.44 -24.62
C VAL A 237 2.41 -7.18 -25.94
N ILE A 238 3.16 -6.70 -26.93
CA ILE A 238 3.25 -7.25 -28.28
C ILE A 238 4.66 -7.83 -28.46
N ASN A 239 4.77 -9.13 -28.63
CA ASN A 239 6.06 -9.81 -28.83
C ASN A 239 5.91 -11.06 -29.69
N LYS A 240 6.18 -10.93 -30.98
CA LYS A 240 6.10 -12.01 -31.96
C LYS A 240 7.10 -13.16 -31.73
N GLU A 241 8.15 -12.97 -30.92
CA GLU A 241 9.16 -14.00 -30.64
C GLU A 241 8.81 -14.86 -29.44
N SER A 242 7.84 -14.44 -28.61
CA SER A 242 7.39 -15.23 -27.46
C SER A 242 6.52 -16.42 -27.89
N GLU A 243 6.45 -17.45 -27.04
CA GLU A 243 5.64 -18.65 -27.30
C GLU A 243 4.16 -18.31 -27.50
N ILE A 244 3.62 -17.39 -26.70
CA ILE A 244 2.22 -16.95 -26.79
C ILE A 244 2.02 -16.00 -27.98
N GLY A 245 2.93 -15.04 -28.18
CA GLY A 245 2.81 -14.09 -29.28
C GLY A 245 2.91 -14.72 -30.67
N LYS A 246 3.65 -15.82 -30.83
CA LYS A 246 3.71 -16.58 -32.09
C LYS A 246 2.38 -17.19 -32.53
N ILE A 247 1.51 -17.51 -31.58
CA ILE A 247 0.20 -18.12 -31.85
C ILE A 247 -0.96 -17.12 -31.80
N ASP A 248 -0.70 -15.88 -31.37
CA ASP A 248 -1.70 -14.81 -31.31
C ASP A 248 -1.72 -14.05 -32.62
N LEU A 249 -2.92 -13.77 -33.15
CA LEU A 249 -3.11 -13.08 -34.44
C LEU A 249 -2.44 -11.71 -34.51
N ALA A 250 -2.45 -10.95 -33.41
CA ALA A 250 -1.85 -9.63 -33.30
C ALA A 250 -0.50 -9.65 -32.58
N ASN A 251 0.08 -10.83 -32.35
CA ASN A 251 1.30 -11.07 -31.58
C ASN A 251 1.24 -10.57 -30.12
N ILE A 252 0.04 -10.49 -29.54
CA ILE A 252 -0.11 -10.14 -28.14
C ILE A 252 0.37 -11.30 -27.28
N SER A 253 1.35 -11.02 -26.44
CA SER A 253 2.03 -12.04 -25.62
C SER A 253 1.59 -12.02 -24.16
N ASP A 254 1.12 -10.88 -23.66
CA ASP A 254 0.63 -10.68 -22.29
C ASP A 254 -0.19 -9.40 -22.17
N VAL A 255 -0.86 -9.26 -21.05
CA VAL A 255 -1.48 -8.02 -20.59
C VAL A 255 -0.99 -7.74 -19.18
N ILE A 256 -0.25 -6.66 -19.02
CA ILE A 256 0.22 -6.20 -17.71
C ILE A 256 -0.72 -5.10 -17.24
N MET A 257 -1.29 -5.26 -16.06
CA MET A 257 -2.24 -4.30 -15.53
C MET A 257 -1.83 -3.79 -14.15
N GLU A 258 -2.25 -2.59 -13.81
CA GLU A 258 -2.13 -2.11 -12.44
C GLU A 258 -2.96 -3.00 -11.52
N SER A 259 -2.29 -3.59 -10.53
CA SER A 259 -2.85 -4.57 -9.60
C SER A 259 -2.86 -4.01 -8.18
N ALA A 260 -1.71 -3.92 -7.50
CA ALA A 260 -1.61 -3.31 -6.18
C ALA A 260 -1.35 -1.80 -6.31
N ILE A 261 -2.39 -0.99 -6.21
CA ILE A 261 -2.28 0.48 -6.32
C ILE A 261 -1.62 1.06 -5.08
N SER A 262 -1.98 0.55 -3.92
CA SER A 262 -1.33 0.88 -2.65
C SER A 262 -1.00 -0.38 -1.87
N THR A 263 -0.03 -0.28 -0.97
CA THR A 263 0.37 -1.36 -0.08
C THR A 263 0.62 -0.81 1.32
N ILE A 264 -0.01 -1.43 2.31
CA ILE A 264 0.22 -1.14 3.72
C ILE A 264 1.40 -2.01 4.20
N MET A 265 2.49 -1.35 4.56
CA MET A 265 3.58 -1.94 5.32
C MET A 265 3.14 -2.03 6.78
N ASP A 266 3.06 -3.23 7.34
CA ASP A 266 2.41 -3.45 8.60
C ASP A 266 3.40 -3.62 9.75
N ASN A 267 3.24 -2.81 10.82
CA ASN A 267 3.93 -2.99 12.11
C ASN A 267 3.04 -3.66 13.16
N GLU A 268 1.80 -4.02 12.81
CA GLU A 268 0.79 -4.44 13.78
C GLU A 268 0.46 -5.94 13.62
N ASP A 269 -0.70 -6.32 13.14
CA ASP A 269 -1.22 -7.69 13.25
C ASP A 269 -0.37 -8.76 12.58
N SER A 270 0.33 -8.43 11.50
CA SER A 270 1.18 -9.41 10.78
C SER A 270 2.62 -9.47 11.28
N VAL A 271 2.96 -8.70 12.32
CA VAL A 271 4.31 -8.61 12.90
C VAL A 271 4.28 -8.92 14.39
N ALA A 272 5.24 -9.69 14.86
CA ALA A 272 5.51 -9.88 16.29
C ALA A 272 6.82 -9.17 16.64
N ALA A 273 6.74 -7.93 17.14
CA ALA A 273 7.88 -7.14 17.58
C ALA A 273 7.81 -7.00 19.11
N VAL A 274 8.60 -7.79 19.82
CA VAL A 274 8.54 -7.90 21.28
C VAL A 274 9.61 -7.09 22.00
N ASP A 275 10.62 -6.61 21.29
CA ASP A 275 11.72 -5.86 21.84
C ASP A 275 12.28 -4.79 20.87
N ALA A 276 13.37 -4.13 21.31
CA ALA A 276 14.02 -3.09 20.51
C ALA A 276 14.62 -3.61 19.19
N GLU A 277 15.13 -4.85 19.18
CA GLU A 277 15.77 -5.42 17.98
C GLU A 277 14.73 -5.71 16.90
N ASP A 278 13.59 -6.23 17.29
CA ASP A 278 12.46 -6.44 16.38
C ASP A 278 11.94 -5.12 15.80
N LYS A 279 11.78 -4.09 16.64
CA LYS A 279 11.36 -2.75 16.17
C LYS A 279 12.39 -2.11 15.25
N ILE A 280 13.69 -2.24 15.56
CA ILE A 280 14.76 -1.78 14.66
C ILE A 280 14.67 -2.46 13.31
N ARG A 281 14.41 -3.77 13.23
CA ARG A 281 14.22 -4.49 11.97
C ARG A 281 13.06 -3.93 11.15
N CYS A 282 11.91 -3.66 11.78
CA CYS A 282 10.76 -3.05 11.14
C CYS A 282 11.09 -1.65 10.59
N TYR A 283 11.64 -0.79 11.43
CA TYR A 283 12.00 0.58 11.04
C TYR A 283 13.11 0.63 9.99
N ASN A 284 14.09 -0.28 10.07
CA ASN A 284 15.16 -0.36 9.06
C ASN A 284 14.63 -0.73 7.67
N ASN A 285 13.70 -1.68 7.58
CA ASN A 285 13.07 -2.03 6.32
C ASN A 285 12.22 -0.86 5.77
N TRP A 286 11.43 -0.19 6.63
CA TRP A 286 10.68 0.99 6.24
C TRP A 286 11.60 2.13 5.78
N LEU A 287 12.66 2.40 6.51
CA LEU A 287 13.68 3.39 6.15
C LEU A 287 14.33 3.08 4.80
N GLY A 288 14.72 1.82 4.58
CA GLY A 288 15.29 1.36 3.32
C GLY A 288 14.35 1.53 2.14
N ILE A 289 13.04 1.33 2.35
CA ILE A 289 12.00 1.60 1.36
C ILE A 289 11.94 3.10 1.04
N MET A 290 11.88 3.96 2.06
CA MET A 290 11.76 5.42 1.87
C MET A 290 13.03 6.03 1.25
N LYS A 291 14.19 5.50 1.59
CA LYS A 291 15.47 5.84 0.92
C LYS A 291 15.59 5.25 -0.49
N GLY A 292 14.78 4.25 -0.84
CA GLY A 292 14.90 3.50 -2.09
C GLY A 292 16.08 2.53 -2.14
N THR A 293 16.63 2.15 -0.96
CA THR A 293 17.83 1.32 -0.83
C THR A 293 17.55 -0.10 -0.32
N LEU A 294 16.30 -0.40 0.03
CA LEU A 294 15.96 -1.76 0.49
C LEU A 294 16.20 -2.77 -0.61
N GLU A 295 17.01 -3.76 -0.29
CA GLU A 295 17.28 -4.89 -1.17
C GLU A 295 17.39 -6.20 -0.37
N THR A 296 17.15 -7.33 -1.04
CA THR A 296 17.30 -8.65 -0.44
C THR A 296 17.73 -9.68 -1.47
N GLN A 297 18.55 -10.63 -1.06
CA GLN A 297 18.95 -11.75 -1.91
C GLN A 297 17.79 -12.76 -1.98
N VAL A 298 17.42 -13.15 -3.20
CA VAL A 298 16.39 -14.15 -3.48
C VAL A 298 16.98 -15.23 -4.35
N GLU A 299 16.61 -16.50 -4.08
CA GLU A 299 16.94 -17.61 -4.93
C GLU A 299 15.70 -18.13 -5.65
N LYS A 300 15.79 -18.32 -6.96
CA LYS A 300 14.73 -18.90 -7.78
C LYS A 300 15.35 -19.81 -8.84
N ASN A 301 14.92 -21.07 -8.88
CA ASN A 301 15.43 -22.09 -9.82
C ASN A 301 16.96 -22.23 -9.76
N GLY A 302 17.56 -22.23 -8.57
CA GLY A 302 19.00 -22.34 -8.34
C GLY A 302 19.82 -21.09 -8.72
N LYS A 303 19.18 -20.00 -9.15
CA LYS A 303 19.84 -18.73 -9.45
C LYS A 303 19.58 -17.71 -8.33
N LYS A 304 20.66 -17.11 -7.83
CA LYS A 304 20.60 -16.03 -6.86
C LYS A 304 20.55 -14.68 -7.58
N PHE A 305 19.67 -13.81 -7.14
CA PHE A 305 19.58 -12.45 -7.64
C PHE A 305 19.17 -11.49 -6.52
N ILE A 306 19.54 -10.22 -6.67
CA ILE A 306 19.15 -9.17 -5.72
C ILE A 306 17.78 -8.64 -6.15
N ARG A 307 16.82 -8.70 -5.24
CA ARG A 307 15.53 -8.04 -5.38
C ARG A 307 15.60 -6.66 -4.76
N LYS A 308 15.17 -5.66 -5.49
CA LYS A 308 15.09 -4.25 -5.09
C LYS A 308 13.76 -3.65 -5.55
N LEU A 309 13.50 -2.43 -5.14
CA LEU A 309 12.33 -1.68 -5.59
C LEU A 309 12.38 -1.43 -7.10
N ASN A 310 11.26 -1.61 -7.80
CA ASN A 310 11.15 -1.33 -9.22
C ASN A 310 11.27 0.17 -9.50
N GLU A 311 11.89 0.51 -10.63
CA GLU A 311 11.89 1.86 -11.17
C GLU A 311 10.55 2.18 -11.85
N ASP A 312 10.31 3.46 -12.11
CA ASP A 312 9.15 3.92 -12.86
C ASP A 312 9.17 3.37 -14.29
N ARG A 313 7.99 3.14 -14.85
CA ARG A 313 7.80 2.64 -16.21
C ARG A 313 7.75 3.82 -17.17
N ILE A 314 8.38 3.69 -18.31
CA ILE A 314 8.52 4.76 -19.31
C ILE A 314 7.73 4.39 -20.56
N TYR A 315 6.89 5.32 -21.02
CA TYR A 315 6.09 5.19 -22.23
C TYR A 315 6.20 6.46 -23.07
N ASN A 316 5.85 6.37 -24.35
CA ASN A 316 5.59 7.51 -25.20
C ASN A 316 4.07 7.78 -25.24
N ASP A 317 3.66 9.02 -25.11
CA ASP A 317 2.28 9.41 -25.39
C ASP A 317 1.99 9.32 -26.90
N PRO A 318 0.74 9.50 -27.36
CA PRO A 318 0.42 9.42 -28.79
C PRO A 318 1.25 10.32 -29.69
N SER A 319 1.75 11.47 -29.19
CA SER A 319 2.63 12.40 -29.93
C SER A 319 4.11 11.97 -29.94
N GLY A 320 4.47 10.92 -29.22
CA GLY A 320 5.83 10.44 -29.06
C GLY A 320 6.62 11.05 -27.89
N LYS A 321 6.02 11.92 -27.09
CA LYS A 321 6.64 12.50 -25.90
C LYS A 321 6.68 11.47 -24.77
N LYS A 322 7.83 11.33 -24.10
CA LYS A 322 8.01 10.42 -22.97
C LYS A 322 7.28 10.88 -21.72
N PHE A 323 6.65 9.94 -21.03
CA PHE A 323 6.07 10.12 -19.70
C PHE A 323 6.34 8.89 -18.82
N HIS A 324 6.14 9.04 -17.52
CA HIS A 324 6.45 8.02 -16.52
C HIS A 324 5.19 7.63 -15.75
N LEU A 325 5.04 6.33 -15.50
CA LEU A 325 4.08 5.78 -14.55
C LEU A 325 4.80 5.14 -13.38
N HIS A 326 4.20 5.18 -12.21
CA HIS A 326 4.76 4.54 -11.03
C HIS A 326 5.04 3.05 -11.28
N GLY A 327 6.27 2.61 -11.02
CA GLY A 327 6.65 1.19 -11.09
C GLY A 327 6.26 0.41 -9.83
N ARG A 328 5.91 1.11 -8.74
CA ARG A 328 5.61 0.56 -7.40
C ARG A 328 4.24 0.99 -6.92
N SER A 329 3.67 0.21 -5.99
CA SER A 329 2.52 0.65 -5.18
C SER A 329 2.87 1.92 -4.41
N LEU A 330 1.89 2.78 -4.16
CA LEU A 330 2.01 3.79 -3.12
C LEU A 330 2.04 3.07 -1.75
N LEU A 331 3.04 3.37 -0.94
CA LEU A 331 3.26 2.68 0.32
C LEU A 331 2.76 3.52 1.49
N LEU A 332 1.92 2.90 2.32
CA LEU A 332 1.50 3.38 3.63
C LEU A 332 2.19 2.54 4.69
N ILE A 333 2.29 3.04 5.92
CA ILE A 333 2.72 2.23 7.06
C ILE A 333 1.62 2.17 8.11
N ARG A 334 1.30 0.97 8.60
CA ARG A 334 0.39 0.79 9.71
C ARG A 334 1.18 0.74 11.01
N ASN A 335 0.95 1.75 11.85
CA ASN A 335 1.46 1.80 13.21
C ASN A 335 0.61 0.93 14.13
N VAL A 336 1.15 0.55 15.28
CA VAL A 336 0.41 -0.21 16.30
C VAL A 336 -0.70 0.65 16.91
N GLY A 337 -1.79 0.02 17.34
CA GLY A 337 -2.91 0.66 18.04
C GLY A 337 -2.53 1.22 19.41
N HIS A 338 -3.55 1.68 20.17
CA HIS A 338 -3.31 2.32 21.47
C HIS A 338 -3.05 1.34 22.62
N LEU A 339 -3.38 0.04 22.45
CA LEU A 339 -3.34 -0.94 23.54
C LEU A 339 -1.92 -1.42 23.87
N MET A 340 -1.09 -1.65 22.86
CA MET A 340 0.20 -2.32 23.03
C MET A 340 1.26 -1.38 23.57
N THR A 341 2.20 -1.95 24.35
CA THR A 341 3.38 -1.28 24.87
C THR A 341 4.66 -1.98 24.37
N SER A 342 5.80 -1.31 24.50
CA SER A 342 7.09 -1.84 24.09
C SER A 342 8.15 -1.58 25.17
N PRO A 343 8.95 -2.60 25.55
CA PRO A 343 10.06 -2.42 26.48
C PRO A 343 11.26 -1.69 25.88
N SER A 344 11.17 -1.30 24.60
CA SER A 344 12.25 -0.57 23.91
C SER A 344 12.57 0.78 24.54
N ILE A 345 11.56 1.40 25.19
CA ILE A 345 11.67 2.65 25.95
C ILE A 345 10.85 2.53 27.23
N ILE A 346 11.45 2.85 28.37
CA ILE A 346 10.80 2.88 29.67
C ILE A 346 10.61 4.36 30.07
N LEU A 347 9.38 4.69 30.48
CA LEU A 347 8.97 6.04 30.88
C LEU A 347 9.40 6.34 32.32
N GLY A 348 9.27 7.60 32.73
CA GLY A 348 9.65 8.08 34.07
C GLY A 348 8.89 7.40 35.21
N ASP A 349 7.67 6.89 34.97
CA ASP A 349 6.89 6.09 35.93
C ASP A 349 7.24 4.58 35.91
N ASN A 350 8.33 4.19 35.24
CA ASN A 350 8.77 2.83 34.97
C ASN A 350 7.79 1.97 34.14
N SER A 351 6.81 2.54 33.52
CA SER A 351 5.99 1.83 32.52
C SER A 351 6.67 1.77 31.15
N GLU A 352 6.31 0.78 30.34
CA GLU A 352 6.72 0.72 28.94
C GLU A 352 6.04 1.81 28.12
N ILE A 353 6.73 2.28 27.08
CA ILE A 353 6.14 3.25 26.12
C ILE A 353 4.93 2.63 25.39
N PRO A 354 3.81 3.37 25.22
CA PRO A 354 2.79 2.97 24.26
C PRO A 354 3.41 2.83 22.87
N GLU A 355 3.41 1.62 22.32
CA GLU A 355 4.13 1.27 21.09
C GLU A 355 3.65 2.12 19.89
N GLY A 356 2.35 2.37 19.81
CA GLY A 356 1.80 3.18 18.73
C GLY A 356 2.16 4.67 18.78
N ILE A 357 2.59 5.20 19.94
CA ILE A 357 3.17 6.55 20.04
C ILE A 357 4.60 6.53 19.52
N MET A 358 5.40 5.54 19.96
CA MET A 358 6.77 5.34 19.46
C MET A 358 6.81 5.19 17.94
N ASP A 359 5.90 4.37 17.38
CA ASP A 359 5.78 4.17 15.95
C ASP A 359 5.49 5.49 15.21
N ALA A 360 4.58 6.33 15.74
CA ALA A 360 4.21 7.59 15.08
C ALA A 360 5.44 8.47 14.81
N PHE A 361 6.32 8.62 15.76
CA PHE A 361 7.54 9.42 15.58
C PHE A 361 8.54 8.77 14.62
N PHE A 362 8.87 7.50 14.84
CA PHE A 362 9.96 6.88 14.07
C PHE A 362 9.55 6.52 12.64
N THR A 363 8.29 6.14 12.40
CA THR A 363 7.85 5.84 11.03
C THR A 363 7.71 7.09 10.17
N VAL A 364 7.28 8.22 10.75
CA VAL A 364 7.26 9.52 10.04
C VAL A 364 8.68 10.00 9.77
N MET A 365 9.58 9.91 10.76
CA MET A 365 10.98 10.30 10.58
C MET A 365 11.65 9.49 9.47
N CYS A 366 11.40 8.19 9.37
CA CYS A 366 11.86 7.36 8.24
C CYS A 366 11.29 7.88 6.90
N ALA A 367 10.02 8.29 6.89
CA ALA A 367 9.36 8.73 5.66
C ALA A 367 9.84 10.09 5.14
N LEU A 368 10.47 10.93 5.99
CA LEU A 368 11.07 12.20 5.55
C LEU A 368 12.12 12.01 4.45
N HIS A 369 12.75 10.84 4.38
CA HIS A 369 13.72 10.52 3.33
C HIS A 369 13.13 10.47 1.93
N ASP A 370 11.82 10.22 1.80
CA ASP A 370 11.15 10.24 0.50
C ASP A 370 10.87 11.67 0.01
N PHE A 371 10.77 12.67 0.89
CA PHE A 371 10.42 14.05 0.51
C PHE A 371 11.36 14.67 -0.51
N LYS A 372 12.65 14.33 -0.45
CA LYS A 372 13.65 14.79 -1.39
C LYS A 372 13.50 14.15 -2.77
N ASN A 373 13.25 12.85 -2.80
CA ASN A 373 13.26 12.04 -4.01
C ASN A 373 11.86 11.85 -4.62
N LYS A 374 10.80 11.98 -3.79
CA LYS A 374 9.38 11.81 -4.17
C LYS A 374 9.13 10.52 -4.95
N LYS A 375 9.76 9.43 -4.51
CA LYS A 375 9.65 8.11 -5.16
C LYS A 375 8.45 7.31 -4.66
N ASN A 376 8.03 7.56 -3.41
CA ASN A 376 6.81 7.01 -2.86
C ASN A 376 5.64 7.98 -3.07
N SER A 377 5.63 9.12 -2.38
CA SER A 377 4.62 10.16 -2.57
C SER A 377 5.11 11.24 -3.53
N ARG A 378 4.40 11.46 -4.63
CA ARG A 378 4.71 12.52 -5.59
C ARG A 378 4.30 13.92 -5.09
N THR A 379 3.34 13.93 -4.19
CA THR A 379 2.83 15.16 -3.57
C THR A 379 3.58 15.56 -2.31
N GLY A 380 4.43 14.67 -1.77
CA GLY A 380 5.21 14.90 -0.56
C GLY A 380 4.40 14.67 0.72
N SER A 381 3.56 13.64 0.73
CA SER A 381 2.73 13.24 1.89
C SER A 381 3.24 11.94 2.51
N VAL A 382 2.97 11.76 3.81
CA VAL A 382 3.17 10.51 4.55
C VAL A 382 1.81 9.91 4.88
N TYR A 383 1.64 8.62 4.62
CA TYR A 383 0.38 7.91 4.84
C TYR A 383 0.53 6.92 5.98
N ILE A 384 -0.18 7.18 7.07
CA ILE A 384 -0.15 6.35 8.28
C ILE A 384 -1.53 5.69 8.46
N VAL A 385 -1.53 4.38 8.66
CA VAL A 385 -2.72 3.64 9.08
C VAL A 385 -2.68 3.47 10.59
N LYS A 386 -3.69 4.00 11.31
CA LYS A 386 -3.85 3.83 12.75
C LYS A 386 -5.03 2.91 13.02
N PRO A 387 -4.78 1.68 13.50
CA PRO A 387 -5.82 0.68 13.69
C PRO A 387 -6.50 0.77 15.06
N LYS A 388 -7.65 0.11 15.19
CA LYS A 388 -8.29 -0.26 16.46
C LYS A 388 -8.54 0.93 17.39
N MET A 389 -8.99 2.06 16.84
CA MET A 389 -9.43 3.21 17.62
C MET A 389 -10.86 2.99 18.13
N HIS A 390 -11.07 3.11 19.44
CA HIS A 390 -12.36 2.89 20.11
C HIS A 390 -13.06 4.22 20.37
N GLY A 391 -13.85 4.67 19.40
CA GLY A 391 -14.67 5.87 19.51
C GLY A 391 -13.96 7.19 19.17
N PRO A 392 -14.71 8.30 19.19
CA PRO A 392 -14.24 9.59 18.68
C PRO A 392 -13.10 10.19 19.50
N GLU A 393 -13.00 9.90 20.80
CA GLU A 393 -11.94 10.44 21.66
C GLU A 393 -10.57 9.86 21.29
N GLU A 394 -10.51 8.56 20.94
CA GLU A 394 -9.26 7.95 20.50
C GLU A 394 -8.86 8.40 19.10
N VAL A 395 -9.82 8.71 18.23
CA VAL A 395 -9.55 9.36 16.93
C VAL A 395 -8.97 10.75 17.14
N ALA A 396 -9.55 11.55 18.02
CA ALA A 396 -9.04 12.87 18.38
C ALA A 396 -7.64 12.78 18.99
N PHE A 397 -7.41 11.79 19.86
CA PHE A 397 -6.10 11.55 20.45
C PHE A 397 -5.05 11.13 19.39
N THR A 398 -5.44 10.35 18.41
CA THR A 398 -4.55 10.03 17.28
C THR A 398 -4.15 11.27 16.51
N ASN A 399 -5.08 12.18 16.24
CA ASN A 399 -4.78 13.48 15.63
C ASN A 399 -3.81 14.30 16.50
N GLU A 400 -3.99 14.31 17.82
CA GLU A 400 -3.07 14.97 18.75
C GLU A 400 -1.66 14.38 18.70
N ILE A 401 -1.53 13.05 18.63
CA ILE A 401 -0.22 12.38 18.48
C ILE A 401 0.49 12.93 17.23
N PHE A 402 -0.20 12.97 16.07
CA PHE A 402 0.43 13.43 14.83
C PHE A 402 0.68 14.93 14.81
N ASN A 403 -0.12 15.76 15.47
CA ASN A 403 0.23 17.18 15.69
C ASN A 403 1.56 17.30 16.46
N LYS A 404 1.78 16.51 17.53
CA LYS A 404 3.06 16.48 18.25
C LYS A 404 4.23 15.98 17.40
N VAL A 405 3.98 15.02 16.49
CA VAL A 405 5.00 14.55 15.53
C VAL A 405 5.38 15.66 14.55
N GLU A 406 4.42 16.45 14.08
CA GLU A 406 4.66 17.56 13.15
C GLU A 406 5.35 18.76 13.84
N ASP A 407 5.13 18.96 15.15
CA ASP A 407 5.74 20.05 15.95
C ASP A 407 7.24 19.80 16.24
N ILE A 408 7.74 18.56 16.15
CA ILE A 408 9.12 18.18 16.45
C ILE A 408 9.96 18.03 15.20
#